data_2fa79c75632eed89cd5c10d731c011e1
#
_entry.id   2fa79c75632eed89cd5c10d731c011e1
#
_cell.length_a   1.000
_cell.length_b   1.000
_cell.length_c   1.000
_cell.angle_alpha   90.00
_cell.angle_beta   90.00
_cell.angle_gamma   90.00
#
_symmetry.space_group_name_H-M   'P 1'
#
loop_
_entity.id
_entity.type
_entity.pdbx_description
1 polymer ?
#
loop_
_entity_poly.entity_id
_entity_poly.type
_entity_poly.pdbx_seq_one_letter_code
_entity_poly.pdbx_strand_id
1 'polypeptide(L)'
;MQAASLGVPFQPIRGLWGTDVASASGFVTVRDPYSGEDVYVVPRIRPDWAVLHVHEADEQGNARLHGSPGYDLVMAEASGRVILTVERIIPVEESSAHPEWTKIPGIFVTAVVAAPRGAYPCGCMPDYDVDAKGIDAYLTATGSAESLRDYLNRLNP
;
A
#
# COMPACT_ATOMS: atom_id res chain seq x y z
N MET A 1 10.75 0.17 -2.67
CA MET A 1 10.20 0.52 -1.35
C MET A 1 10.93 -0.19 -0.21
N GLN A 2 11.24 -1.47 -0.28
CA GLN A 2 11.95 -2.18 0.81
C GLN A 2 13.28 -1.51 1.23
N ALA A 3 14.07 -0.99 0.29
CA ALA A 3 15.25 -0.20 0.63
C ALA A 3 14.91 1.06 1.45
N ALA A 4 13.77 1.70 1.15
CA ALA A 4 13.33 2.89 1.88
C ALA A 4 12.84 2.56 3.29
N SER A 5 12.11 1.44 3.47
CA SER A 5 11.66 1.00 4.80
C SER A 5 12.84 0.64 5.72
N LEU A 6 13.93 0.12 5.15
CA LEU A 6 15.17 -0.18 5.88
C LEU A 6 16.10 1.04 6.03
N GLY A 7 15.75 2.20 5.48
CA GLY A 7 16.58 3.41 5.53
C GLY A 7 17.85 3.36 4.68
N VAL A 8 17.98 2.38 3.75
CA VAL A 8 19.16 2.24 2.90
C VAL A 8 18.95 2.91 1.53
N PRO A 9 20.00 3.36 0.83
CA PRO A 9 19.88 4.11 -0.43
C PRO A 9 19.47 3.24 -1.62
N PHE A 10 19.72 1.94 -1.58
CA PHE A 10 19.42 0.99 -2.65
C PHE A 10 19.26 -0.42 -2.10
N GLN A 11 18.67 -1.31 -2.90
CA GLN A 11 18.54 -2.74 -2.63
C GLN A 11 19.38 -3.53 -3.63
N PRO A 12 20.35 -4.37 -3.19
CA PRO A 12 21.01 -5.32 -4.07
C PRO A 12 20.05 -6.43 -4.48
N ILE A 13 20.12 -6.83 -5.75
CA ILE A 13 19.27 -7.88 -6.33
C ILE A 13 20.10 -8.82 -7.22
N ARG A 14 19.76 -10.11 -7.21
CA ARG A 14 20.44 -11.12 -8.02
C ARG A 14 19.64 -11.55 -9.27
N GLY A 15 18.36 -11.28 -9.33
CA GLY A 15 17.44 -11.86 -10.31
C GLY A 15 17.44 -11.28 -11.72
N LEU A 16 18.31 -10.30 -12.04
CA LEU A 16 18.27 -9.59 -13.33
C LEU A 16 19.39 -10.01 -14.30
N TRP A 17 20.31 -10.86 -13.88
CA TRP A 17 21.42 -11.31 -14.75
C TRP A 17 20.88 -12.08 -15.96
N GLY A 18 21.41 -11.74 -17.16
CA GLY A 18 21.01 -12.38 -18.40
C GLY A 18 19.64 -11.95 -18.94
N THR A 19 19.04 -10.89 -18.40
CA THR A 19 17.76 -10.33 -18.88
C THR A 19 17.95 -8.92 -19.46
N ASP A 20 17.10 -8.57 -20.44
CA ASP A 20 17.07 -7.22 -21.02
C ASP A 20 16.50 -6.16 -20.04
N VAL A 21 15.86 -6.62 -18.96
CA VAL A 21 15.26 -5.72 -17.95
C VAL A 21 16.32 -4.86 -17.27
N ALA A 22 17.50 -5.42 -16.98
CA ALA A 22 18.57 -4.68 -16.33
C ALA A 22 19.07 -3.52 -17.20
N SER A 23 19.31 -3.77 -18.49
CA SER A 23 19.77 -2.74 -19.44
C SER A 23 18.67 -1.72 -19.75
N ALA A 24 17.42 -2.17 -19.94
CA ALA A 24 16.28 -1.30 -20.21
C ALA A 24 15.92 -0.38 -19.03
N SER A 25 16.15 -0.84 -17.79
CA SER A 25 15.85 -0.07 -16.58
C SER A 25 16.98 0.87 -16.16
N GLY A 26 18.17 0.80 -16.78
CA GLY A 26 19.33 1.61 -16.41
C GLY A 26 19.88 1.30 -15.00
N PHE A 27 19.65 0.08 -14.47
CA PHE A 27 20.18 -0.32 -13.19
C PHE A 27 21.71 -0.47 -13.28
N VAL A 28 22.38 -0.03 -12.23
CA VAL A 28 23.84 -0.11 -12.12
C VAL A 28 24.26 -1.32 -11.28
N THR A 29 25.52 -1.73 -11.42
CA THR A 29 26.12 -2.76 -10.58
C THR A 29 27.03 -2.14 -9.54
N VAL A 30 27.14 -2.81 -8.39
CA VAL A 30 28.17 -2.55 -7.36
C VAL A 30 28.89 -3.84 -7.04
N ARG A 31 30.15 -3.71 -6.62
CA ARG A 31 30.92 -4.88 -6.18
C ARG A 31 30.54 -5.24 -4.75
N ASP A 32 30.12 -6.48 -4.53
CA ASP A 32 29.87 -7.01 -3.20
C ASP A 32 31.22 -7.09 -2.43
N PRO A 33 31.36 -6.40 -1.29
CA PRO A 33 32.64 -6.37 -0.55
C PRO A 33 32.99 -7.71 0.11
N TYR A 34 32.06 -8.63 0.24
CA TYR A 34 32.26 -9.94 0.90
C TYR A 34 32.57 -11.05 -0.10
N SER A 35 31.84 -11.14 -1.20
CA SER A 35 32.06 -12.17 -2.22
C SER A 35 32.98 -11.73 -3.35
N GLY A 36 33.11 -10.43 -3.57
CA GLY A 36 33.84 -9.87 -4.71
C GLY A 36 33.09 -10.00 -6.04
N GLU A 37 31.84 -10.43 -6.04
CA GLU A 37 30.97 -10.50 -7.23
C GLU A 37 30.30 -9.16 -7.51
N ASP A 38 29.96 -8.89 -8.78
CA ASP A 38 29.13 -7.76 -9.12
C ASP A 38 27.66 -8.10 -8.91
N VAL A 39 26.89 -7.19 -8.31
CA VAL A 39 25.45 -7.32 -8.06
C VAL A 39 24.71 -6.10 -8.58
N TYR A 40 23.55 -6.31 -9.20
CA TYR A 40 22.68 -5.18 -9.55
C TYR A 40 22.12 -4.52 -8.31
N VAL A 41 21.94 -3.20 -8.37
CA VAL A 41 21.28 -2.43 -7.31
C VAL A 41 20.10 -1.64 -7.88
N VAL A 42 19.00 -1.62 -7.13
CA VAL A 42 17.80 -0.87 -7.44
C VAL A 42 17.70 0.30 -6.46
N PRO A 43 17.56 1.54 -6.95
CA PRO A 43 17.46 2.70 -6.07
C PRO A 43 16.21 2.62 -5.19
N ARG A 44 16.26 3.20 -4.01
CA ARG A 44 15.10 3.30 -3.13
C ARG A 44 14.00 4.13 -3.78
N ILE A 45 12.76 3.68 -3.60
CA ILE A 45 11.55 4.45 -3.88
C ILE A 45 10.96 4.83 -2.52
N ARG A 46 10.86 6.13 -2.26
CA ARG A 46 10.25 6.68 -1.04
C ARG A 46 9.08 7.58 -1.43
N PRO A 47 7.84 7.09 -1.34
CA PRO A 47 6.66 7.91 -1.58
C PRO A 47 6.55 9.05 -0.56
N ASP A 48 6.03 10.20 -0.98
CA ASP A 48 5.72 11.30 -0.05
C ASP A 48 4.53 10.92 0.84
N TRP A 49 3.54 10.23 0.23
CA TRP A 49 2.33 9.76 0.89
C TRP A 49 2.01 8.32 0.51
N ALA A 50 1.59 7.53 1.48
CA ALA A 50 0.83 6.30 1.27
C ALA A 50 -0.61 6.53 1.72
N VAL A 51 -1.58 6.04 0.93
CA VAL A 51 -2.99 5.97 1.31
C VAL A 51 -3.36 4.49 1.30
N LEU A 52 -3.70 3.95 2.45
CA LEU A 52 -3.98 2.53 2.64
C LEU A 52 -5.38 2.36 3.19
N HIS A 53 -6.12 1.37 2.68
CA HIS A 53 -7.43 1.01 3.18
C HIS A 53 -7.33 -0.23 4.05
N VAL A 54 -7.83 -0.14 5.29
CA VAL A 54 -7.74 -1.21 6.28
C VAL A 54 -9.09 -1.49 6.94
N HIS A 55 -9.25 -2.65 7.56
CA HIS A 55 -10.50 -3.03 8.22
C HIS A 55 -10.76 -2.19 9.47
N GLU A 56 -9.75 -2.07 10.32
CA GLU A 56 -9.87 -1.39 11.61
C GLU A 56 -8.60 -0.59 11.92
N ALA A 57 -8.76 0.56 12.57
CA ALA A 57 -7.67 1.23 13.25
C ALA A 57 -8.20 1.97 14.48
N ASP A 58 -7.34 2.16 15.47
CA ASP A 58 -7.63 3.08 16.57
C ASP A 58 -7.27 4.52 16.21
N GLU A 59 -7.60 5.47 17.07
CA GLU A 59 -7.28 6.89 16.88
C GLU A 59 -5.77 7.18 16.88
N GLN A 60 -4.95 6.27 17.39
CA GLN A 60 -3.49 6.36 17.36
C GLN A 60 -2.88 5.79 16.07
N GLY A 61 -3.71 5.20 15.20
CA GLY A 61 -3.29 4.65 13.92
C GLY A 61 -2.81 3.20 13.97
N ASN A 62 -2.99 2.49 15.07
CA ASN A 62 -2.70 1.06 15.12
C ASN A 62 -3.76 0.31 14.30
N ALA A 63 -3.36 -0.25 13.16
CA ALA A 63 -4.28 -0.80 12.18
C ALA A 63 -4.25 -2.33 12.12
N ARG A 64 -5.43 -2.91 11.92
CA ARG A 64 -5.67 -4.33 11.73
C ARG A 64 -6.17 -4.59 10.32
N LEU A 65 -5.60 -5.61 9.69
CA LEU A 65 -6.03 -6.13 8.40
C LEU A 65 -6.35 -7.62 8.55
N HIS A 66 -7.45 -8.05 7.95
CA HIS A 66 -7.76 -9.46 7.83
C HIS A 66 -7.13 -10.04 6.57
N GLY A 67 -6.47 -11.17 6.69
CA GLY A 67 -5.73 -11.79 5.59
C GLY A 67 -4.29 -11.30 5.44
N SER A 68 -3.75 -11.41 4.23
CA SER A 68 -2.38 -10.99 3.94
C SER A 68 -2.30 -9.47 3.73
N PRO A 69 -1.41 -8.77 4.43
CA PRO A 69 -1.21 -7.34 4.24
C PRO A 69 -0.51 -6.98 2.92
N GLY A 70 -0.07 -7.98 2.14
CA GLY A 70 0.68 -7.72 0.91
C GLY A 70 1.89 -6.83 1.14
N TYR A 71 1.91 -5.67 0.47
CA TYR A 71 2.97 -4.66 0.62
C TYR A 71 2.59 -3.48 1.51
N ASP A 72 1.43 -3.48 2.16
CA ASP A 72 0.90 -2.34 2.90
C ASP A 72 1.83 -1.88 4.02
N LEU A 73 2.38 -2.83 4.79
CA LEU A 73 3.36 -2.51 5.84
C LEU A 73 4.63 -1.86 5.25
N VAL A 74 5.18 -2.44 4.18
CA VAL A 74 6.37 -1.88 3.51
C VAL A 74 6.06 -0.50 2.92
N MET A 75 4.85 -0.27 2.41
CA MET A 75 4.42 1.05 1.93
C MET A 75 4.33 2.05 3.06
N ALA A 76 3.76 1.65 4.20
CA ALA A 76 3.70 2.50 5.39
C ALA A 76 5.10 2.90 5.89
N GLU A 77 6.00 1.92 6.03
CA GLU A 77 7.38 2.14 6.50
C GLU A 77 8.23 2.98 5.52
N ALA A 78 8.02 2.79 4.20
CA ALA A 78 8.80 3.46 3.16
C ALA A 78 8.37 4.90 2.92
N SER A 79 7.15 5.27 3.28
CA SER A 79 6.55 6.57 2.94
C SER A 79 6.89 7.66 3.95
N GLY A 80 6.87 8.91 3.50
CA GLY A 80 7.08 10.06 4.38
C GLY A 80 5.90 10.30 5.31
N ARG A 81 4.67 9.98 4.85
CA ARG A 81 3.41 10.13 5.58
C ARG A 81 2.43 9.05 5.16
N VAL A 82 1.53 8.66 6.07
CA VAL A 82 0.54 7.62 5.82
C VAL A 82 -0.85 8.11 6.24
N ILE A 83 -1.80 7.97 5.34
CA ILE A 83 -3.23 8.12 5.64
C ILE A 83 -3.84 6.73 5.61
N LEU A 84 -4.52 6.36 6.68
CA LEU A 84 -5.37 5.18 6.72
C LEU A 84 -6.82 5.58 6.48
N THR A 85 -7.46 4.98 5.49
CA THR A 85 -8.93 4.93 5.40
C THR A 85 -9.39 3.61 6.01
N VAL A 86 -10.41 3.64 6.85
CA VAL A 86 -10.79 2.47 7.65
C VAL A 86 -12.28 2.18 7.53
N GLU A 87 -12.63 0.89 7.54
CA GLU A 87 -14.02 0.45 7.64
C GLU A 87 -14.60 0.81 9.02
N ARG A 88 -13.79 0.65 10.08
CA ARG A 88 -14.20 0.96 11.47
C ARG A 88 -13.05 1.58 12.25
N ILE A 89 -13.37 2.63 13.01
CA ILE A 89 -12.48 3.14 14.08
C ILE A 89 -12.85 2.38 15.36
N ILE A 90 -11.86 1.77 15.99
CA ILE A 90 -12.01 1.01 17.25
C ILE A 90 -11.40 1.77 18.42
N PRO A 91 -11.86 1.52 19.66
CA PRO A 91 -11.24 2.09 20.86
C PRO A 91 -9.77 1.65 21.01
N VAL A 92 -8.93 2.53 21.58
CA VAL A 92 -7.50 2.23 21.86
C VAL A 92 -7.37 1.04 22.84
N GLU A 93 -8.31 0.90 23.77
CA GLU A 93 -8.35 -0.21 24.72
C GLU A 93 -8.53 -1.56 24.00
N GLU A 94 -9.35 -1.58 22.95
CA GLU A 94 -9.58 -2.77 22.14
C GLU A 94 -8.35 -3.13 21.31
N SER A 95 -7.67 -2.17 20.71
CA SER A 95 -6.43 -2.41 19.97
C SER A 95 -5.32 -2.89 20.91
N SER A 96 -5.22 -2.30 22.08
CA SER A 96 -4.21 -2.63 23.10
C SER A 96 -4.42 -3.99 23.78
N ALA A 97 -5.67 -4.49 23.83
CA ALA A 97 -5.97 -5.82 24.35
C ALA A 97 -5.40 -6.94 23.48
N HIS A 98 -5.22 -6.68 22.19
CA HIS A 98 -4.71 -7.64 21.21
C HIS A 98 -3.66 -7.02 20.28
N PRO A 99 -2.49 -6.63 20.81
CA PRO A 99 -1.45 -5.96 20.02
C PRO A 99 -0.88 -6.85 18.90
N GLU A 100 -0.98 -8.17 19.05
CA GLU A 100 -0.56 -9.15 18.03
C GLU A 100 -1.38 -9.10 16.73
N TRP A 101 -2.56 -8.46 16.76
CA TRP A 101 -3.40 -8.26 15.56
C TRP A 101 -3.04 -7.00 14.79
N THR A 102 -2.24 -6.10 15.38
CA THR A 102 -1.77 -4.90 14.69
C THR A 102 -0.81 -5.27 13.56
N LYS A 103 -1.16 -4.88 12.34
CA LYS A 103 -0.35 -5.10 11.13
C LYS A 103 0.42 -3.85 10.69
N ILE A 104 -0.17 -2.68 10.91
CA ILE A 104 0.49 -1.40 10.67
C ILE A 104 0.52 -0.65 12.01
N PRO A 105 1.70 -0.48 12.61
CA PRO A 105 1.85 0.30 13.84
C PRO A 105 1.54 1.79 13.63
N GLY A 106 0.87 2.40 14.60
CA GLY A 106 0.49 3.82 14.56
C GLY A 106 1.64 4.79 14.40
N ILE A 107 2.86 4.39 14.77
CA ILE A 107 4.06 5.23 14.62
C ILE A 107 4.31 5.67 13.16
N PHE A 108 3.83 4.92 12.17
CA PHE A 108 3.95 5.28 10.75
C PHE A 108 2.79 6.15 10.27
N VAL A 109 1.68 6.22 11.03
CA VAL A 109 0.41 6.79 10.58
C VAL A 109 0.31 8.26 10.91
N THR A 110 -0.07 9.06 9.92
CA THR A 110 -0.26 10.50 10.05
C THR A 110 -1.72 10.87 10.33
N ALA A 111 -2.65 10.12 9.72
CA ALA A 111 -4.09 10.36 9.88
C ALA A 111 -4.90 9.07 9.69
N VAL A 112 -6.01 8.97 10.42
CA VAL A 112 -7.02 7.92 10.30
C VAL A 112 -8.34 8.57 9.87
N VAL A 113 -8.97 8.03 8.83
CA VAL A 113 -10.21 8.55 8.24
C VAL A 113 -11.23 7.41 8.15
N ALA A 114 -12.39 7.56 8.80
CA ALA A 114 -13.49 6.61 8.63
C ALA A 114 -14.01 6.69 7.19
N ALA A 115 -13.98 5.57 6.50
CA ALA A 115 -14.44 5.43 5.12
C ALA A 115 -15.09 4.06 4.92
N PRO A 116 -16.27 3.81 5.52
CA PRO A 116 -16.96 2.54 5.36
C PRO A 116 -17.22 2.25 3.89
N ARG A 117 -16.93 1.01 3.46
CA ARG A 117 -16.95 0.58 2.05
C ARG A 117 -15.95 1.34 1.17
N GLY A 118 -14.86 1.84 1.74
CA GLY A 118 -13.86 2.63 1.03
C GLY A 118 -13.09 1.88 -0.06
N ALA A 119 -13.10 0.55 -0.05
CA ALA A 119 -12.51 -0.26 -1.12
C ALA A 119 -13.50 -0.52 -2.29
N TYR A 120 -14.80 -0.18 -2.13
CA TYR A 120 -15.79 -0.42 -3.18
C TYR A 120 -15.42 0.30 -4.50
N PRO A 121 -15.61 -0.33 -5.68
CA PRO A 121 -16.25 -1.62 -5.95
C PRO A 121 -15.35 -2.85 -5.79
N CYS A 122 -14.10 -2.70 -5.35
CA CYS A 122 -13.27 -3.82 -4.90
C CYS A 122 -13.79 -4.38 -3.57
N GLY A 123 -13.30 -5.56 -3.19
CA GLY A 123 -13.68 -6.19 -1.92
C GLY A 123 -12.81 -5.77 -0.75
N CYS A 124 -13.37 -5.89 0.46
CA CYS A 124 -12.66 -5.81 1.74
C CYS A 124 -13.11 -7.00 2.61
N MET A 125 -12.56 -8.18 2.32
CA MET A 125 -12.96 -9.43 2.99
C MET A 125 -12.50 -9.46 4.45
N PRO A 126 -13.34 -9.91 5.40
CA PRO A 126 -14.64 -10.57 5.23
C PRO A 126 -15.84 -9.62 5.20
N ASP A 127 -15.64 -8.30 5.26
CA ASP A 127 -16.73 -7.34 5.43
C ASP A 127 -17.62 -7.27 4.18
N TYR A 128 -17.03 -7.31 2.97
CA TYR A 128 -17.77 -7.37 1.70
C TYR A 128 -16.91 -7.90 0.55
N ASP A 129 -17.58 -8.51 -0.42
CA ASP A 129 -17.00 -9.04 -1.65
C ASP A 129 -16.83 -7.97 -2.73
N VAL A 130 -16.10 -8.33 -3.78
CA VAL A 130 -15.93 -7.54 -5.02
C VAL A 130 -17.28 -7.44 -5.73
N ASP A 131 -17.69 -6.22 -6.09
CA ASP A 131 -18.82 -5.98 -7.00
C ASP A 131 -18.35 -5.94 -8.45
N ALA A 132 -18.40 -7.10 -9.12
CA ALA A 132 -18.00 -7.20 -10.53
C ALA A 132 -18.79 -6.26 -11.46
N LYS A 133 -20.11 -6.05 -11.17
CA LYS A 133 -20.96 -5.14 -11.94
C LYS A 133 -20.56 -3.68 -11.72
N GLY A 134 -20.20 -3.34 -10.49
CA GLY A 134 -19.67 -2.02 -10.15
C GLY A 134 -18.35 -1.72 -10.85
N ILE A 135 -17.46 -2.72 -10.95
CA ILE A 135 -16.20 -2.61 -11.70
C ILE A 135 -16.47 -2.41 -13.20
N ASP A 136 -17.38 -3.21 -13.80
CA ASP A 136 -17.73 -3.07 -15.22
C ASP A 136 -18.35 -1.69 -15.50
N ALA A 137 -19.19 -1.18 -14.61
CA ALA A 137 -19.78 0.15 -14.72
C ALA A 137 -18.69 1.26 -14.65
N TYR A 138 -17.72 1.13 -13.74
CA TYR A 138 -16.58 2.04 -13.66
C TYR A 138 -15.72 1.99 -14.93
N LEU A 139 -15.35 0.80 -15.41
CA LEU A 139 -14.58 0.63 -16.63
C LEU A 139 -15.29 1.22 -17.85
N THR A 140 -16.60 1.05 -17.94
CA THR A 140 -17.42 1.68 -18.99
C THR A 140 -17.36 3.20 -18.89
N ALA A 141 -17.45 3.75 -17.68
CA ALA A 141 -17.41 5.19 -17.44
C ALA A 141 -16.04 5.82 -17.81
N THR A 142 -14.94 5.06 -17.72
CA THR A 142 -13.60 5.56 -18.10
C THR A 142 -13.43 5.79 -19.60
N GLY A 143 -14.39 5.43 -20.43
CA GLY A 143 -14.35 5.66 -21.88
C GLY A 143 -14.32 7.13 -22.29
N SER A 144 -14.78 8.05 -21.42
CA SER A 144 -14.61 9.50 -21.62
C SER A 144 -14.53 10.25 -20.29
N ALA A 145 -13.91 11.44 -20.31
CA ALA A 145 -13.82 12.28 -19.12
C ALA A 145 -15.19 12.75 -18.61
N GLU A 146 -16.16 12.93 -19.51
CA GLU A 146 -17.54 13.31 -19.17
C GLU A 146 -18.27 12.17 -18.44
N SER A 147 -18.27 10.97 -19.02
CA SER A 147 -18.92 9.79 -18.41
C SER A 147 -18.30 9.41 -17.07
N LEU A 148 -16.96 9.57 -16.92
CA LEU A 148 -16.29 9.33 -15.65
C LEU A 148 -16.73 10.35 -14.60
N ARG A 149 -16.85 11.63 -14.95
CA ARG A 149 -17.32 12.66 -14.02
C ARG A 149 -18.74 12.39 -13.56
N ASP A 150 -19.64 12.01 -14.49
CA ASP A 150 -21.02 11.66 -14.16
C ASP A 150 -21.12 10.42 -13.28
N TYR A 151 -20.26 9.44 -13.48
CA TYR A 151 -20.16 8.26 -12.62
C TYR A 151 -19.73 8.66 -11.21
N LEU A 152 -18.67 9.45 -11.07
CA LEU A 152 -18.15 9.90 -9.77
C LEU A 152 -19.16 10.77 -9.00
N ASN A 153 -19.89 11.65 -9.69
CA ASN A 153 -20.93 12.49 -9.07
C ASN A 153 -22.10 11.64 -8.51
N ARG A 154 -22.37 10.48 -9.09
CA ARG A 154 -23.40 9.55 -8.57
C ARG A 154 -22.96 8.79 -7.33
N LEU A 155 -21.65 8.60 -7.14
CA LEU A 155 -21.10 7.95 -5.95
C LEU A 155 -21.07 8.89 -4.73
N ASN A 156 -20.96 10.19 -4.97
CA ASN A 156 -20.91 11.24 -3.94
C ASN A 156 -22.04 12.26 -4.19
N PRO A 157 -23.29 11.89 -3.88
CA PRO A 157 -24.45 12.77 -4.04
C PRO A 157 -24.46 13.98 -3.09
#